data_fc8a8b62d89c16e69a79d76e0b2afb61
#
_entry.id   fc8a8b62d89c16e69a79d76e0b2afb61
#
_cell.length_a   1.000
_cell.length_b   1.000
_cell.length_c   1.000
_cell.angle_alpha   90.00
_cell.angle_beta   90.00
_cell.angle_gamma   90.00
#
_symmetry.space_group_name_H-M   'P 1'
#
loop_
_entity.id
_entity.type
_entity.pdbx_description
1 polymer ?
#
loop_
_entity_poly.entity_id
_entity_poly.type
_entity_poly.pdbx_seq_one_letter_code
_entity_poly.pdbx_strand_id
1 'polypeptide(L)'
;MKNEKRQAFYPGKVWLDTEGKRIQAHGGSVMYIDGVYYWYGENKEKTDGVNGIWHWGVRCYKSTNLYNWEDCGIIIPPEPENPKSSLHPTKCMDRPHIIYNERTKKYVCWLKVMDTFDIQSQTILTADH
;
A
#
# COMPACT_ATOMS: atom_id res chain seq x y z
N MET A 1 9.41 -16.78 12.10
CA MET A 1 8.90 -16.84 13.50
C MET A 1 7.73 -15.88 13.63
N LYS A 2 6.66 -16.32 14.24
CA LYS A 2 5.55 -15.42 14.56
C LYS A 2 6.05 -14.36 15.53
N ASN A 3 5.72 -13.10 15.25
CA ASN A 3 6.08 -12.00 16.13
C ASN A 3 5.24 -12.05 17.42
N GLU A 4 5.82 -11.61 18.53
CA GLU A 4 5.05 -11.49 19.77
C GLU A 4 3.88 -10.51 19.58
N LYS A 5 2.73 -10.85 20.16
CA LYS A 5 1.52 -10.03 20.07
C LYS A 5 1.74 -8.69 20.77
N ARG A 6 1.71 -7.60 20.00
CA ARG A 6 1.87 -6.26 20.53
C ARG A 6 0.62 -5.79 21.27
N GLN A 7 0.82 -5.01 22.32
CA GLN A 7 -0.23 -4.40 23.14
C GLN A 7 -0.14 -2.87 23.17
N ALA A 8 0.83 -2.30 22.45
CA ALA A 8 1.07 -0.86 22.39
C ALA A 8 1.78 -0.47 21.08
N PHE A 9 1.78 0.82 20.79
CA PHE A 9 2.65 1.40 19.78
C PHE A 9 4.06 1.61 20.33
N TYR A 10 5.08 1.36 19.51
CA TYR A 10 6.48 1.54 19.85
C TYR A 10 7.13 2.54 18.87
N PRO A 11 7.01 3.86 19.13
CA PRO A 11 7.57 4.87 18.24
C PRO A 11 9.07 4.69 18.02
N GLY A 12 9.53 4.92 16.78
CA GLY A 12 10.94 4.79 16.41
C GLY A 12 11.43 3.35 16.20
N LYS A 13 10.60 2.34 16.44
CA LYS A 13 10.93 0.95 16.12
C LYS A 13 10.39 0.56 14.74
N VAL A 14 11.11 -0.33 14.05
CA VAL A 14 10.60 -0.93 12.82
C VAL A 14 9.29 -1.67 13.12
N TRP A 15 8.26 -1.35 12.35
CA TRP A 15 6.96 -2.00 12.52
C TRP A 15 6.93 -3.30 11.72
N LEU A 16 6.72 -4.40 12.44
CA LEU A 16 6.67 -5.74 11.87
C LEU A 16 5.23 -6.25 11.85
N ASP A 17 4.90 -7.04 10.84
CA ASP A 17 3.64 -7.77 10.78
C ASP A 17 3.62 -8.98 11.74
N THR A 18 2.53 -9.74 11.75
CA THR A 18 2.38 -10.91 12.63
C THR A 18 3.33 -12.05 12.31
N GLU A 19 3.94 -12.06 11.14
CA GLU A 19 4.95 -13.05 10.73
C GLU A 19 6.39 -12.55 10.95
N GLY A 20 6.56 -11.35 11.52
CA GLY A 20 7.86 -10.75 11.82
C GLY A 20 8.53 -10.07 10.63
N LYS A 21 7.81 -9.81 9.54
CA LYS A 21 8.31 -9.08 8.38
C LYS A 21 8.02 -7.59 8.52
N ARG A 22 8.90 -6.76 7.97
CA ARG A 22 8.69 -5.31 7.95
C ARG A 22 7.43 -4.95 7.17
N ILE A 23 6.57 -4.11 7.76
CA ILE A 23 5.38 -3.59 7.09
C ILE A 23 5.79 -2.67 5.93
N GLN A 24 5.16 -2.89 4.78
CA GLN A 24 5.38 -2.20 3.52
C GLN A 24 4.10 -1.45 3.10
N ALA A 25 3.73 -0.43 3.86
CA ALA A 25 2.54 0.40 3.61
C ALA A 25 2.91 1.89 3.67
N HIS A 26 3.87 2.28 2.79
CA HIS A 26 4.41 3.64 2.78
C HIS A 26 3.41 4.64 2.20
N GLY A 27 3.34 5.83 2.79
CA GLY A 27 2.51 6.94 2.32
C GLY A 27 1.03 6.62 2.18
N GLY A 28 0.57 5.58 2.83
CA GLY A 28 -0.77 5.04 2.68
C GLY A 28 -1.81 5.60 3.65
N SER A 29 -2.88 4.84 3.80
CA SER A 29 -4.01 5.19 4.65
C SER A 29 -4.59 3.96 5.34
N VAL A 30 -5.52 4.17 6.26
CA VAL A 30 -6.23 3.12 6.98
C VAL A 30 -7.73 3.28 6.73
N MET A 31 -8.40 2.19 6.35
CA MET A 31 -9.87 2.07 6.28
C MET A 31 -10.37 1.20 7.42
N TYR A 32 -11.58 1.49 7.88
CA TYR A 32 -12.29 0.63 8.83
C TYR A 32 -13.56 0.09 8.17
N ILE A 33 -13.68 -1.23 8.09
CA ILE A 33 -14.81 -1.92 7.46
C ILE A 33 -15.20 -3.11 8.35
N ASP A 34 -16.44 -3.15 8.81
CA ASP A 34 -17.03 -4.27 9.54
C ASP A 34 -16.15 -4.81 10.70
N GLY A 35 -15.61 -3.91 11.51
CA GLY A 35 -14.81 -4.28 12.68
C GLY A 35 -13.33 -4.53 12.40
N VAL A 36 -12.88 -4.37 11.16
CA VAL A 36 -11.50 -4.62 10.74
C VAL A 36 -10.88 -3.33 10.18
N TYR A 37 -9.66 -3.03 10.62
CA TYR A 37 -8.83 -1.98 10.05
C TYR A 37 -7.98 -2.57 8.91
N TYR A 38 -7.95 -1.86 7.77
CA TYR A 38 -7.11 -2.18 6.62
C TYR A 38 -6.12 -1.04 6.40
N TRP A 39 -4.83 -1.33 6.59
CA TRP A 39 -3.74 -0.40 6.32
C TRP A 39 -3.09 -0.77 5.00
N TYR A 40 -3.13 0.12 4.06
CA TYR A 40 -2.55 -0.08 2.73
C TYR A 40 -1.62 1.09 2.37
N GLY A 41 -0.63 0.80 1.54
CA GLY A 41 0.34 1.78 1.08
C GLY A 41 1.28 1.21 0.04
N GLU A 42 2.17 2.06 -0.48
CA GLU A 42 3.13 1.60 -1.48
C GLU A 42 4.12 0.60 -0.88
N ASN A 43 4.34 -0.46 -1.63
CA ASN A 43 5.27 -1.53 -1.28
C ASN A 43 6.67 -1.16 -1.79
N LYS A 44 7.63 -1.06 -0.88
CA LYS A 44 9.04 -0.74 -1.15
C LYS A 44 9.98 -1.94 -1.02
N GLU A 45 9.45 -3.17 -0.93
CA GLU A 45 10.28 -4.36 -0.65
C GLU A 45 11.40 -4.61 -1.67
N LYS A 46 11.24 -4.13 -2.91
CA LYS A 46 12.25 -4.27 -3.97
C LYS A 46 13.02 -2.98 -4.27
N THR A 47 12.79 -1.92 -3.49
CA THR A 47 13.45 -0.62 -3.67
C THR A 47 14.73 -0.60 -2.85
N ASP A 48 15.87 -0.41 -3.50
CA ASP A 48 17.19 -0.30 -2.85
C ASP A 48 17.83 1.09 -2.99
N GLY A 49 17.16 2.00 -3.72
CA GLY A 49 17.61 3.37 -3.94
C GLY A 49 18.51 3.55 -5.16
N VAL A 50 18.94 2.47 -5.82
CA VAL A 50 19.85 2.50 -6.98
C VAL A 50 19.38 1.68 -8.17
N ASN A 51 18.49 0.72 -7.96
CA ASN A 51 17.99 -0.19 -9.01
C ASN A 51 16.92 0.42 -9.93
N GLY A 52 16.51 1.67 -9.69
CA GLY A 52 15.47 2.35 -10.45
C GLY A 52 14.03 1.92 -10.11
N ILE A 53 13.85 0.97 -9.20
CA ILE A 53 12.52 0.54 -8.75
C ILE A 53 12.06 1.50 -7.64
N TRP A 54 10.94 2.18 -7.89
CA TRP A 54 10.32 3.06 -6.91
C TRP A 54 9.32 2.33 -6.03
N HIS A 55 8.52 1.44 -6.61
CA HIS A 55 7.51 0.67 -5.88
C HIS A 55 7.35 -0.74 -6.45
N TRP A 56 6.73 -1.62 -5.68
CA TRP A 56 6.28 -2.94 -6.12
C TRP A 56 4.78 -3.13 -5.85
N GLY A 57 3.97 -2.16 -6.34
CA GLY A 57 2.53 -2.14 -6.14
C GLY A 57 2.10 -1.56 -4.80
N VAL A 58 0.85 -1.77 -4.45
CA VAL A 58 0.24 -1.40 -3.17
C VAL A 58 -0.02 -2.65 -2.35
N ARG A 59 0.50 -2.70 -1.13
CA ARG A 59 0.32 -3.79 -0.19
C ARG A 59 -0.68 -3.41 0.88
N CYS A 60 -1.42 -4.39 1.38
CA CYS A 60 -2.44 -4.21 2.39
C CYS A 60 -2.21 -5.13 3.59
N TYR A 61 -2.57 -4.64 4.76
CA TYR A 61 -2.55 -5.36 6.03
C TYR A 61 -3.88 -5.18 6.73
N LYS A 62 -4.31 -6.14 7.54
CA LYS A 62 -5.52 -6.05 8.35
C LYS A 62 -5.22 -6.18 9.84
N SER A 63 -6.01 -5.54 10.67
CA SER A 63 -5.91 -5.58 12.12
C SER A 63 -7.27 -5.37 12.78
N THR A 64 -7.47 -5.95 13.95
CA THR A 64 -8.64 -5.68 14.81
C THR A 64 -8.31 -4.75 15.98
N ASN A 65 -7.04 -4.39 16.18
CA ASN A 65 -6.59 -3.62 17.35
C ASN A 65 -5.56 -2.53 17.03
N LEU A 66 -5.21 -2.31 15.77
CA LEU A 66 -4.21 -1.34 15.28
C LEU A 66 -2.75 -1.63 15.71
N TYR A 67 -2.51 -2.62 16.55
CA TYR A 67 -1.17 -2.98 17.01
C TYR A 67 -0.55 -4.14 16.24
N ASN A 68 -1.38 -5.11 15.85
CA ASN A 68 -0.97 -6.33 15.20
C ASN A 68 -1.58 -6.40 13.80
N TRP A 69 -0.73 -6.45 12.81
CA TRP A 69 -1.10 -6.36 11.41
C TRP A 69 -0.77 -7.65 10.68
N GLU A 70 -1.78 -8.30 10.13
CA GLU A 70 -1.66 -9.47 9.29
C GLU A 70 -1.52 -9.05 7.82
N ASP A 71 -0.55 -9.61 7.12
CA ASP A 71 -0.31 -9.32 5.71
C ASP A 71 -1.42 -9.91 4.83
N CYS A 72 -2.07 -9.07 4.04
CA CYS A 72 -3.08 -9.44 3.05
C CYS A 72 -2.49 -9.55 1.62
N GLY A 73 -1.19 -9.25 1.46
CA GLY A 73 -0.52 -9.27 0.18
C GLY A 73 -0.69 -7.98 -0.64
N ILE A 74 -0.36 -8.07 -1.90
CA ILE A 74 -0.43 -6.96 -2.86
C ILE A 74 -1.85 -6.86 -3.40
N ILE A 75 -2.50 -5.72 -3.17
CA ILE A 75 -3.88 -5.45 -3.64
C ILE A 75 -3.92 -4.70 -4.98
N ILE A 76 -2.86 -3.96 -5.31
CA ILE A 76 -2.68 -3.36 -6.63
C ILE A 76 -1.31 -3.79 -7.13
N PRO A 77 -1.24 -4.75 -8.08
CA PRO A 77 0.03 -5.26 -8.57
C PRO A 77 0.77 -4.22 -9.44
N PRO A 78 2.10 -4.27 -9.47
CA PRO A 78 2.87 -3.50 -10.45
C PRO A 78 2.68 -4.08 -11.85
N GLU A 79 2.96 -3.26 -12.87
CA GLU A 79 2.94 -3.67 -14.29
C GLU A 79 4.34 -3.54 -14.94
N PRO A 80 5.29 -4.41 -14.57
CA PRO A 80 6.68 -4.29 -15.03
C PRO A 80 6.84 -4.50 -16.55
N GLU A 81 5.91 -5.21 -17.19
CA GLU A 81 5.95 -5.49 -18.63
C GLU A 81 5.41 -4.34 -19.49
N ASN A 82 4.82 -3.31 -18.86
CA ASN A 82 4.26 -2.17 -19.56
C ASN A 82 4.91 -0.85 -19.11
N PRO A 83 5.99 -0.40 -19.79
CA PRO A 83 6.70 0.84 -19.41
C PRO A 83 5.84 2.11 -19.49
N LYS A 84 4.71 2.07 -20.21
CA LYS A 84 3.79 3.21 -20.32
C LYS A 84 2.73 3.24 -19.22
N SER A 85 2.61 2.16 -18.47
CA SER A 85 1.64 2.10 -17.37
C SER A 85 2.01 3.06 -16.23
N SER A 86 1.00 3.67 -15.64
CA SER A 86 1.13 4.39 -14.36
C SER A 86 1.59 3.49 -13.21
N LEU A 87 1.40 2.16 -13.33
CA LEU A 87 1.79 1.16 -12.34
C LEU A 87 3.15 0.51 -12.63
N HIS A 88 3.90 1.01 -13.62
CA HIS A 88 5.24 0.51 -13.89
C HIS A 88 6.17 0.81 -12.69
N PRO A 89 6.99 -0.16 -12.25
CA PRO A 89 7.80 -0.03 -11.02
C PRO A 89 8.77 1.15 -10.98
N THR A 90 9.16 1.69 -12.12
CA THR A 90 10.04 2.87 -12.21
C THR A 90 9.31 4.20 -12.02
N LYS A 91 7.97 4.20 -12.10
CA LYS A 91 7.17 5.40 -11.84
C LYS A 91 7.18 5.72 -10.34
N CYS A 92 7.21 7.01 -10.02
CA CYS A 92 7.09 7.46 -8.66
C CYS A 92 5.60 7.47 -8.25
N MET A 93 5.06 6.26 -8.02
CA MET A 93 3.69 6.08 -7.53
C MET A 93 3.71 6.18 -6.00
N ASP A 94 2.87 7.03 -5.46
CA ASP A 94 2.73 7.18 -4.02
C ASP A 94 1.30 7.56 -3.58
N ARG A 95 1.11 7.58 -2.27
CA ARG A 95 -0.10 8.07 -1.58
C ARG A 95 -1.40 7.44 -2.09
N PRO A 96 -1.51 6.09 -2.12
CA PRO A 96 -2.77 5.45 -2.44
C PRO A 96 -3.84 5.86 -1.42
N HIS A 97 -5.02 6.25 -1.92
CA HIS A 97 -6.16 6.55 -1.09
C HIS A 97 -7.41 5.86 -1.65
N ILE A 98 -8.02 5.00 -0.86
CA ILE A 98 -9.17 4.20 -1.26
C ILE A 98 -10.41 4.70 -0.53
N ILE A 99 -11.48 4.91 -1.29
CA ILE A 99 -12.81 5.22 -0.79
C ILE A 99 -13.83 4.27 -1.38
N TYR A 100 -14.90 4.00 -0.63
CA TYR A 100 -16.04 3.27 -1.14
C TYR A 100 -17.09 4.25 -1.68
N ASN A 101 -17.53 4.03 -2.92
CA ASN A 101 -18.57 4.82 -3.56
C ASN A 101 -19.92 4.11 -3.43
N GLU A 102 -20.78 4.61 -2.53
CA GLU A 102 -22.10 4.02 -2.24
C GLU A 102 -23.03 3.97 -3.45
N ARG A 103 -22.93 4.94 -4.37
CA ARG A 103 -23.79 4.99 -5.56
C ARG A 103 -23.41 3.93 -6.59
N THR A 104 -22.14 3.72 -6.82
CA THR A 104 -21.64 2.77 -7.82
C THR A 104 -21.32 1.40 -7.23
N LYS A 105 -21.32 1.29 -5.88
CA LYS A 105 -20.94 0.08 -5.12
C LYS A 105 -19.53 -0.40 -5.46
N LYS A 106 -18.61 0.54 -5.70
CA LYS A 106 -17.23 0.26 -6.04
C LYS A 106 -16.25 0.91 -5.06
N TYR A 107 -15.14 0.25 -4.83
CA TYR A 107 -13.96 0.89 -4.26
C TYR A 107 -13.25 1.69 -5.33
N VAL A 108 -12.84 2.91 -4.99
CA VAL A 108 -12.11 3.81 -5.88
C VAL A 108 -10.79 4.15 -5.22
N CYS A 109 -9.68 3.84 -5.89
CA CYS A 109 -8.34 4.17 -5.43
C CYS A 109 -7.77 5.32 -6.27
N TRP A 110 -7.32 6.35 -5.58
CA TRP A 110 -6.57 7.46 -6.15
C TRP A 110 -5.10 7.27 -5.88
N LEU A 111 -4.27 7.35 -6.93
CA LEU A 111 -2.82 7.22 -6.86
C LEU A 111 -2.19 8.48 -7.43
N LYS A 112 -1.28 9.08 -6.68
CA LYS A 112 -0.39 10.10 -7.24
C LYS A 112 0.72 9.38 -7.99
N VAL A 113 0.93 9.77 -9.24
CA VAL A 113 2.00 9.21 -10.09
C VAL A 113 2.84 10.32 -10.67
N MET A 114 4.16 10.21 -10.55
CA MET A 114 5.11 11.09 -11.21
C MET A 114 5.91 10.28 -12.22
N ASP A 115 5.82 10.68 -13.47
CA ASP A 115 6.58 10.07 -14.57
C ASP A 115 8.01 10.61 -14.59
N THR A 116 8.11 11.93 -14.46
CA THR A 116 9.34 12.68 -14.17
C THR A 116 9.07 13.55 -12.94
N PHE A 117 10.11 14.12 -12.33
CA PHE A 117 9.93 15.01 -11.18
C PHE A 117 9.05 16.24 -11.46
N ASP A 118 8.88 16.58 -12.75
CA ASP A 118 8.14 17.77 -13.19
C ASP A 118 6.69 17.48 -13.58
N ILE A 119 6.34 16.22 -13.87
CA ILE A 119 5.01 15.84 -14.35
C ILE A 119 4.34 14.94 -13.33
N GLN A 120 3.30 15.49 -12.70
CA GLN A 120 2.45 14.76 -11.76
C GLN A 120 1.09 14.50 -12.36
N SER A 121 0.57 13.30 -12.14
CA SER A 121 -0.77 12.90 -12.54
C SER A 121 -1.50 12.16 -11.41
N GLN A 122 -2.80 12.02 -11.56
CA GLN A 122 -3.62 11.15 -10.72
C GLN A 122 -4.08 9.97 -11.54
N THR A 123 -3.80 8.78 -11.08
CA THR A 123 -4.34 7.54 -11.64
C THR A 123 -5.49 7.07 -10.76
N ILE A 124 -6.60 6.72 -11.38
CA ILE A 124 -7.80 6.26 -10.70
C ILE A 124 -8.04 4.81 -11.09
N LEU A 125 -8.14 3.95 -10.09
CA LEU A 125 -8.49 2.54 -10.24
C LEU A 125 -9.81 2.24 -9.54
N THR A 126 -10.55 1.26 -10.03
CA THR A 126 -11.79 0.81 -9.39
C THR A 126 -11.81 -0.70 -9.23
N ALA A 127 -12.48 -1.16 -8.18
CA ALA A 127 -12.70 -2.58 -7.92
C ALA A 127 -14.09 -2.79 -7.30
N ASP A 128 -14.64 -3.98 -7.49
CA ASP A 128 -15.92 -4.35 -6.90
C ASP A 128 -15.76 -4.90 -5.47
N HIS A 129 -14.54 -5.34 -5.14
CA HIS A 129 -14.19 -5.93 -3.84
C HIS A 129 -12.72 -5.68 -3.52
#